data_c71d84212b9f14634a7253cbd53c0b26
#
_entry.id   c71d84212b9f14634a7253cbd53c0b26
#
_cell.length_a   1.000
_cell.length_b   1.000
_cell.length_c   1.000
_cell.angle_alpha   90.00
_cell.angle_beta   90.00
_cell.angle_gamma   90.00
#
_symmetry.space_group_name_H-M   'P 1'
#
loop_
_entity.id
_entity.type
_entity.pdbx_description
1 polymer ?
#
loop_
_entity_poly.entity_id
_entity_poly.type
_entity_poly.pdbx_seq_one_letter_code
_entity_poly.pdbx_strand_id
1 'polypeptide(L)'
;METAEELRLEISNLVQKFADLKYVDKAFKPGRSMIPPSGKVIGVIELQYMVDASLDGWLTTGRFNRKFEKELSKFIGVKHLITVNSGSSANLVAFSTLTSPRLGDM
;
A
#
# COMPACT_ATOMS: atom_id res chain seq x y z
N MET A 1 32.87 -9.61 1.17
CA MET A 1 31.85 -10.10 0.21
C MET A 1 30.57 -9.32 0.49
N GLU A 2 30.05 -8.68 -0.51
CA GLU A 2 28.82 -7.90 -0.41
C GLU A 2 27.63 -8.82 -0.12
N THR A 3 26.78 -8.42 0.79
CA THR A 3 25.61 -9.21 1.22
C THR A 3 24.33 -8.75 0.50
N ALA A 4 23.32 -9.61 0.46
CA ALA A 4 22.02 -9.23 -0.09
C ALA A 4 21.38 -8.06 0.66
N GLU A 5 21.62 -7.93 1.95
CA GLU A 5 21.11 -6.83 2.76
C GLU A 5 21.81 -5.49 2.44
N GLU A 6 23.10 -5.51 2.19
CA GLU A 6 23.84 -4.32 1.74
C GLU A 6 23.34 -3.85 0.37
N LEU A 7 23.16 -4.78 -0.57
CA LEU A 7 22.58 -4.47 -1.88
C LEU A 7 21.16 -3.94 -1.79
N ARG A 8 20.33 -4.50 -0.91
CA ARG A 8 18.97 -4.01 -0.68
C ARG A 8 18.95 -2.56 -0.21
N LEU A 9 19.89 -2.19 0.66
CA LEU A 9 20.05 -0.81 1.13
C LEU A 9 20.50 0.11 0.00
N GLU A 10 21.44 -0.35 -0.83
CA GLU A 10 21.92 0.42 -2.00
C GLU A 10 20.80 0.67 -3.01
N ILE A 11 20.00 -0.36 -3.33
CA ILE A 11 18.81 -0.25 -4.18
C ILE A 11 17.82 0.78 -3.59
N SER A 12 17.57 0.72 -2.29
CA SER A 12 16.69 1.70 -1.62
C SER A 12 17.20 3.13 -1.76
N ASN A 13 18.52 3.35 -1.63
CA ASN A 13 19.14 4.65 -1.83
C ASN A 13 19.08 5.13 -3.28
N LEU A 14 19.17 4.23 -4.25
CA LEU A 14 18.98 4.56 -5.67
C LEU A 14 17.52 4.92 -5.97
N VAL A 15 16.57 4.23 -5.36
CA VAL A 15 15.14 4.56 -5.46
C VAL A 15 14.86 5.95 -4.88
N GLN A 16 15.48 6.31 -3.76
CA GLN A 16 15.41 7.65 -3.19
C GLN A 16 15.86 8.70 -4.21
N LYS A 17 17.08 8.56 -4.74
CA LYS A 17 17.64 9.49 -5.73
C LYS A 17 16.75 9.62 -6.98
N PHE A 18 16.21 8.51 -7.45
CA PHE A 18 15.29 8.51 -8.59
C PHE A 18 13.99 9.28 -8.27
N ALA A 19 13.42 9.05 -7.09
CA ALA A 19 12.19 9.69 -6.67
C ALA A 19 12.37 11.21 -6.51
N ASP A 20 13.47 11.65 -5.93
CA ASP A 20 13.82 13.07 -5.77
C ASP A 20 13.91 13.81 -7.10
N LEU A 21 14.33 13.12 -8.16
CA LEU A 21 14.37 13.69 -9.52
C LEU A 21 13.02 13.66 -10.23
N LYS A 22 12.21 12.62 -9.99
CA LYS A 22 10.98 12.38 -10.73
C LYS A 22 9.76 13.05 -10.12
N TYR A 23 9.66 13.03 -8.80
CA TYR A 23 8.48 13.49 -8.06
C TYR A 23 8.73 14.86 -7.41
N VAL A 24 9.22 15.79 -8.23
CA VAL A 24 9.36 17.18 -7.81
C VAL A 24 7.98 17.83 -7.72
N ASP A 25 7.65 18.36 -6.56
CA ASP A 25 6.43 19.11 -6.35
C ASP A 25 6.36 20.31 -7.31
N LYS A 26 5.42 20.25 -8.22
CA LYS A 26 5.12 21.38 -9.11
C LYS A 26 4.12 22.29 -8.42
N ALA A 27 4.53 23.51 -8.13
CA ALA A 27 3.64 24.52 -7.58
C ALA A 27 2.38 24.68 -8.45
N PHE A 28 1.22 24.60 -7.84
CA PHE A 28 -0.05 24.81 -8.53
C PHE A 28 -0.14 26.25 -9.05
N LYS A 29 -0.46 26.40 -10.33
CA LYS A 29 -0.65 27.70 -10.98
C LYS A 29 -2.12 27.85 -11.40
N PRO A 30 -2.91 28.72 -10.72
CA PRO A 30 -4.31 28.95 -11.08
C PRO A 30 -4.47 29.31 -12.57
N GLY A 31 -5.46 28.71 -13.22
CA GLY A 31 -5.73 28.92 -14.65
C GLY A 31 -4.75 28.25 -15.62
N ARG A 32 -3.71 27.56 -15.13
CA ARG A 32 -2.73 26.85 -15.96
C ARG A 32 -2.53 25.39 -15.56
N SER A 33 -2.54 25.11 -14.27
CA SER A 33 -2.38 23.74 -13.79
C SER A 33 -3.66 22.95 -13.98
N MET A 34 -3.54 21.75 -14.53
CA MET A 34 -4.66 20.82 -14.63
C MET A 34 -5.04 20.33 -13.22
N ILE A 35 -6.33 20.31 -12.93
CA ILE A 35 -6.89 19.68 -11.74
C ILE A 35 -7.39 18.29 -12.15
N PRO A 36 -6.69 17.20 -11.79
CA PRO A 36 -7.14 15.86 -12.15
C PRO A 36 -8.36 15.46 -11.29
N PRO A 37 -9.26 14.63 -11.82
CA PRO A 37 -10.42 14.13 -11.06
C PRO A 37 -10.02 13.24 -9.88
N SER A 38 -8.83 12.63 -9.95
CA SER A 38 -8.20 11.90 -8.85
C SER A 38 -6.69 12.06 -8.94
N GLY A 39 -6.03 12.09 -7.80
CA GLY A 39 -4.57 12.13 -7.71
C GLY A 39 -4.03 10.90 -7.00
N LYS A 40 -2.81 10.50 -7.37
CA LYS A 40 -2.02 9.53 -6.59
C LYS A 40 -0.94 10.30 -5.87
N VAL A 41 -0.86 10.12 -4.57
CA VAL A 41 0.28 10.59 -3.77
C VAL A 41 1.28 9.44 -3.72
N ILE A 42 2.25 9.48 -4.64
CA ILE A 42 3.34 8.51 -4.69
C ILE A 42 4.63 9.28 -4.52
N GLY A 43 5.34 8.99 -3.46
CA GLY A 43 6.64 9.58 -3.17
C GLY A 43 7.71 8.52 -3.04
N VAL A 44 8.77 8.88 -2.34
CA VAL A 44 9.92 8.03 -2.08
C VAL A 44 9.53 6.76 -1.33
N ILE A 45 8.78 6.92 -0.25
CA ILE A 45 8.44 5.82 0.67
C ILE A 45 7.62 4.74 -0.02
N GLU A 46 6.63 5.14 -0.83
CA GLU A 46 5.80 4.22 -1.59
C GLU A 46 6.64 3.43 -2.58
N LEU A 47 7.56 4.10 -3.29
CA LEU A 47 8.46 3.41 -4.23
C LEU A 47 9.42 2.47 -3.53
N GLN A 48 10.00 2.89 -2.40
CA GLN A 48 10.90 2.04 -1.62
C GLN A 48 10.18 0.78 -1.13
N TYR A 49 8.95 0.90 -0.62
CA TYR A 49 8.17 -0.27 -0.20
C TYR A 49 7.80 -1.20 -1.36
N MET A 50 7.45 -0.66 -2.54
CA MET A 50 7.15 -1.47 -3.71
C MET A 50 8.38 -2.25 -4.19
N VAL A 51 9.55 -1.60 -4.26
CA VAL A 51 10.80 -2.24 -4.66
C VAL A 51 11.24 -3.27 -3.61
N ASP A 52 11.19 -2.91 -2.33
CA ASP A 52 11.57 -3.81 -1.23
C ASP A 52 10.67 -5.06 -1.18
N ALA A 53 9.37 -4.91 -1.43
CA ALA A 53 8.46 -6.04 -1.58
C ALA A 53 8.81 -6.94 -2.79
N SER A 54 9.24 -6.33 -3.90
CA SER A 54 9.67 -7.07 -5.09
C SER A 54 10.93 -7.88 -4.84
N LEU A 55 11.86 -7.35 -4.05
CA LEU A 55 13.09 -8.04 -3.66
C LEU A 55 12.86 -9.23 -2.73
N ASP A 56 11.71 -9.31 -2.07
CA ASP A 56 11.33 -10.51 -1.30
C ASP A 56 11.06 -11.73 -2.21
N GLY A 57 10.76 -11.51 -3.49
CA GLY A 57 10.38 -12.58 -4.41
C GLY A 57 9.11 -13.33 -4.04
N TRP A 58 8.32 -12.77 -3.11
CA TRP A 58 7.09 -13.37 -2.62
C TRP A 58 5.88 -12.83 -3.38
N LEU A 59 5.23 -13.68 -4.18
CA LEU A 59 4.21 -13.27 -5.16
C LEU A 59 2.78 -13.25 -4.62
N THR A 60 2.59 -13.46 -3.32
CA THR A 60 1.28 -13.40 -2.65
C THR A 60 1.30 -12.42 -1.47
N THR A 61 0.26 -12.41 -0.64
CA THR A 61 0.23 -11.59 0.57
C THR A 61 1.40 -11.90 1.49
N GLY A 62 2.19 -10.87 1.82
CA GLY A 62 3.42 -11.00 2.58
C GLY A 62 3.49 -10.08 3.81
N ARG A 63 4.71 -9.71 4.18
CA ARG A 63 4.98 -8.87 5.37
C ARG A 63 4.35 -7.49 5.28
N PHE A 64 4.31 -6.88 4.10
CA PHE A 64 3.71 -5.56 3.90
C PHE A 64 2.20 -5.59 4.08
N ASN A 65 1.53 -6.62 3.55
CA ASN A 65 0.09 -6.78 3.74
C ASN A 65 -0.26 -6.94 5.21
N ARG A 66 0.45 -7.80 5.93
CA ARG A 66 0.25 -7.97 7.38
C ARG A 66 0.48 -6.67 8.16
N LYS A 67 1.51 -5.90 7.79
CA LYS A 67 1.79 -4.61 8.40
C LYS A 67 0.65 -3.63 8.12
N PHE A 68 0.17 -3.55 6.87
CA PHE A 68 -0.94 -2.70 6.47
C PHE A 68 -2.21 -3.02 7.26
N GLU A 69 -2.61 -4.29 7.32
CA GLU A 69 -3.79 -4.73 8.08
C GLU A 69 -3.69 -4.34 9.56
N LYS A 70 -2.53 -4.54 10.15
CA LYS A 70 -2.27 -4.20 11.55
C LYS A 70 -2.32 -2.68 11.81
N GLU A 71 -1.68 -1.89 10.98
CA GLU A 71 -1.64 -0.43 11.19
C GLU A 71 -3.00 0.22 10.87
N LEU A 72 -3.66 -0.23 9.80
CA LEU A 72 -4.97 0.29 9.44
C LEU A 72 -6.04 -0.11 10.47
N SER A 73 -6.00 -1.32 11.02
CA SER A 73 -6.92 -1.74 12.09
C SER A 73 -6.80 -0.85 13.32
N LYS A 74 -5.58 -0.48 13.71
CA LYS A 74 -5.33 0.46 14.80
C LYS A 74 -5.86 1.86 14.49
N PHE A 75 -5.60 2.34 13.27
CA PHE A 75 -6.03 3.68 12.84
C PHE A 75 -7.55 3.82 12.84
N ILE A 76 -8.26 2.81 12.36
CA ILE A 76 -9.73 2.79 12.33
C ILE A 76 -10.33 2.47 13.71
N GLY A 77 -9.57 1.83 14.61
CA GLY A 77 -10.03 1.39 15.92
C GLY A 77 -10.81 0.08 15.90
N VAL A 78 -10.55 -0.80 14.91
CA VAL A 78 -11.18 -2.12 14.81
C VAL A 78 -10.22 -3.22 15.24
N LYS A 79 -10.76 -4.31 15.79
CA LYS A 79 -9.95 -5.44 16.26
C LYS A 79 -9.42 -6.30 15.12
N HIS A 80 -10.20 -6.46 14.07
CA HIS A 80 -9.89 -7.31 12.92
C HIS A 80 -10.05 -6.54 11.62
N LEU A 81 -9.09 -6.69 10.74
CA LEU A 81 -9.10 -6.14 9.39
C LEU A 81 -8.46 -7.14 8.45
N ILE A 82 -9.09 -7.38 7.33
CA ILE A 82 -8.57 -8.21 6.26
C ILE A 82 -8.60 -7.45 4.94
N THR A 83 -7.58 -7.63 4.15
CA THR A 83 -7.52 -7.10 2.79
C THR A 83 -8.12 -8.10 1.80
N VAL A 84 -8.73 -7.57 0.76
CA VAL A 84 -9.28 -8.32 -0.37
C VAL A 84 -8.81 -7.70 -1.68
N ASN A 85 -9.00 -8.39 -2.79
CA ASN A 85 -8.49 -7.98 -4.10
C ASN A 85 -9.23 -6.80 -4.75
N SER A 86 -10.43 -6.46 -4.28
CA SER A 86 -11.21 -5.35 -4.83
C SER A 86 -12.30 -4.87 -3.87
N GLY A 87 -12.85 -3.68 -4.11
CA GLY A 87 -14.00 -3.17 -3.37
C GLY A 87 -15.25 -4.04 -3.54
N SER A 88 -15.46 -4.62 -4.73
CA SER A 88 -16.57 -5.57 -4.97
C SER A 88 -16.42 -6.82 -4.10
N SER A 89 -15.21 -7.36 -3.99
CA SER A 89 -14.93 -8.49 -3.09
C SER A 89 -15.11 -8.11 -1.63
N ALA A 90 -14.75 -6.90 -1.24
CA ALA A 90 -14.99 -6.40 0.12
C ALA A 90 -16.48 -6.39 0.46
N ASN A 91 -17.31 -5.86 -0.44
CA ASN A 91 -18.76 -5.85 -0.26
C ASN A 91 -19.35 -7.27 -0.21
N LEU A 92 -18.87 -8.17 -1.07
CA LEU A 92 -19.31 -9.57 -1.07
C LEU A 92 -18.98 -10.27 0.25
N VAL A 93 -17.76 -10.13 0.74
CA VAL A 93 -17.32 -10.71 2.02
C VAL A 93 -18.12 -10.13 3.18
N ALA A 94 -18.28 -8.80 3.23
CA ALA A 94 -19.05 -8.13 4.28
C ALA A 94 -20.52 -8.62 4.29
N PHE A 95 -21.17 -8.68 3.14
CA PHE A 95 -22.54 -9.15 3.02
C PHE A 95 -22.67 -10.65 3.42
N SER A 96 -21.74 -11.49 2.95
CA SER A 96 -21.74 -12.92 3.29
C SER A 96 -21.53 -13.16 4.79
N THR A 97 -20.88 -12.24 5.47
CA THR A 97 -20.72 -12.33 6.93
C THR A 97 -22.06 -12.24 7.66
N LEU A 98 -22.99 -11.40 7.16
CA LEU A 98 -24.34 -11.25 7.74
C LEU A 98 -25.19 -12.50 7.64
N THR A 99 -24.91 -13.35 6.66
CA THR A 99 -25.62 -14.63 6.44
C THR A 99 -24.90 -15.83 7.04
N SER A 100 -23.88 -15.58 7.86
CA SER A 100 -23.08 -16.65 8.47
C SER A 100 -23.88 -17.42 9.51
N PRO A 101 -23.92 -18.77 9.45
CA PRO A 101 -24.57 -19.58 10.48
C PRO A 101 -24.01 -19.37 11.90
N ARG A 102 -22.80 -18.78 12.01
CA ARG A 102 -22.18 -18.46 13.31
C ARG A 102 -22.86 -17.27 14.01
N LEU A 103 -23.63 -16.48 13.30
CA LEU A 103 -24.33 -15.34 13.89
C LEU A 103 -25.70 -15.76 14.51
N GLY A 104 -26.13 -17.01 14.25
CA GLY A 104 -27.43 -17.47 14.70
C GLY A 104 -28.59 -16.76 13.98
N ASP A 105 -29.79 -17.02 14.45
CA ASP A 105 -31.00 -16.31 13.99
C ASP A 105 -31.07 -14.97 14.75
N MET A 106 -30.45 -13.93 14.20
CA MET A 106 -30.62 -12.55 14.66
C MET A 106 -31.84 -11.90 14.01
#